data_cb5e7c52144248a222513d8f0f9945fb
#
_entry.id   cb5e7c52144248a222513d8f0f9945fb
#
_cell.length_a   1.000
_cell.length_b   1.000
_cell.length_c   1.000
_cell.angle_alpha   90.00
_cell.angle_beta   90.00
_cell.angle_gamma   90.00
#
_symmetry.space_group_name_H-M   'P 1'
#
loop_
_entity.id
_entity.type
_entity.pdbx_description
1 polymer ?
#
loop_
_entity_poly.entity_id
_entity_poly.type
_entity_poly.pdbx_seq_one_letter_code
_entity_poly.pdbx_strand_id
1 'polypeptide(L)'
;MLRVHFTGDDLARTVLGDKPDALWEVSISLHRLQRRDTGVVFGPWRSQVLPRIPPAVRLLSPLAPAKGYCLDFLTPARRSSRATQIEALRSTGRETIRADLREFRRQNPRLRLPSWCTQLAEGDTGTLGRLALAADTYFDACLAPYWDRVLSQVHRDWMHRTTLLAQGGWEALFRTLHPSARWSYPVLELDYPVDREMHLHGRGLVLQPSFFCRYNVTSLLDPCLPPVLVYPIDHDPGWALPTLPADTNKPLTTLLGTTRAQLLHAVADGTATTQQLARRTRTTPPNASRHLTALREAALVHSHRHRNTVLHTITRLGTALLNGQQPALPA
;
A
#
# COMPACT_ATOMS: atom_id res chain seq x y z
N MET A 1 -22.36 -5.19 4.73
CA MET A 1 -21.43 -6.16 5.34
C MET A 1 -20.97 -7.16 4.29
N LEU A 2 -19.69 -7.49 4.22
CA LEU A 2 -19.15 -8.57 3.39
C LEU A 2 -18.92 -9.79 4.27
N ARG A 3 -19.46 -10.95 3.88
CA ARG A 3 -19.18 -12.25 4.51
C ARG A 3 -18.48 -13.15 3.52
N VAL A 4 -17.28 -13.58 3.87
CA VAL A 4 -16.47 -14.50 3.06
C VAL A 4 -16.50 -15.88 3.70
N HIS A 5 -16.99 -16.86 2.94
CA HIS A 5 -17.15 -18.23 3.40
C HIS A 5 -16.01 -19.10 2.93
N PHE A 6 -15.32 -19.71 3.89
CA PHE A 6 -14.15 -20.55 3.66
C PHE A 6 -14.48 -22.03 3.86
N THR A 7 -13.86 -22.85 3.05
CA THR A 7 -13.66 -24.28 3.32
C THR A 7 -12.24 -24.51 3.84
N GLY A 8 -11.91 -25.71 4.27
CA GLY A 8 -10.51 -26.05 4.59
C GLY A 8 -9.57 -25.89 3.40
N ASP A 9 -10.03 -26.27 2.20
CA ASP A 9 -9.28 -26.10 0.94
C ASP A 9 -9.06 -24.64 0.59
N ASP A 10 -10.03 -23.75 0.91
CA ASP A 10 -9.88 -22.33 0.70
C ASP A 10 -8.78 -21.75 1.58
N LEU A 11 -8.72 -22.14 2.85
CA LEU A 11 -7.63 -21.70 3.74
C LEU A 11 -6.27 -22.17 3.25
N ALA A 12 -6.18 -23.41 2.78
CA ALA A 12 -4.93 -23.96 2.24
C ALA A 12 -4.44 -23.26 0.95
N ARG A 13 -5.37 -22.68 0.17
CA ARG A 13 -5.09 -21.96 -1.09
C ARG A 13 -5.11 -20.44 -0.95
N THR A 14 -5.39 -19.94 0.24
CA THR A 14 -5.37 -18.49 0.49
C THR A 14 -3.94 -17.97 0.46
N VAL A 15 -3.74 -16.83 -0.17
CA VAL A 15 -2.42 -16.24 -0.41
C VAL A 15 -2.39 -14.81 0.09
N LEU A 16 -1.35 -14.48 0.86
CA LEU A 16 -1.04 -13.11 1.23
C LEU A 16 -0.16 -12.46 0.15
N GLY A 17 -0.65 -11.38 -0.47
CA GLY A 17 0.10 -10.60 -1.45
C GLY A 17 1.31 -9.91 -0.83
N ASP A 18 2.45 -10.00 -1.51
CA ASP A 18 3.74 -9.46 -1.08
C ASP A 18 4.05 -8.09 -1.71
N LYS A 19 3.26 -7.68 -2.71
CA LYS A 19 3.45 -6.45 -3.49
C LYS A 19 2.13 -5.75 -3.77
N PRO A 20 2.14 -4.42 -3.93
CA PRO A 20 0.97 -3.72 -4.44
C PRO A 20 0.71 -4.11 -5.90
N ASP A 21 -0.54 -4.15 -6.29
CA ASP A 21 -0.95 -4.39 -7.66
C ASP A 21 -1.14 -3.05 -8.38
N ALA A 22 -0.46 -2.86 -9.51
CA ALA A 22 -0.40 -1.55 -10.18
C ALA A 22 -1.77 -1.04 -10.62
N LEU A 23 -2.64 -1.89 -11.19
CA LEU A 23 -3.97 -1.45 -11.65
C LEU A 23 -4.97 -1.30 -10.51
N TRP A 24 -4.85 -2.07 -9.43
CA TRP A 24 -5.60 -1.78 -8.22
C TRP A 24 -5.22 -0.43 -7.64
N GLU A 25 -3.92 -0.11 -7.57
CA GLU A 25 -3.48 1.20 -7.08
C GLU A 25 -3.88 2.34 -8.02
N VAL A 26 -3.86 2.14 -9.34
CA VAL A 26 -4.44 3.09 -10.32
C VAL A 26 -5.91 3.34 -10.02
N SER A 27 -6.72 2.29 -9.96
CA SER A 27 -8.16 2.40 -9.75
C SER A 27 -8.50 3.09 -8.42
N ILE A 28 -7.91 2.62 -7.31
CA ILE A 28 -8.22 3.15 -5.98
C ILE A 28 -7.68 4.58 -5.80
N SER A 29 -6.49 4.89 -6.33
CA SER A 29 -5.95 6.25 -6.26
C SER A 29 -6.76 7.27 -7.06
N LEU A 30 -7.35 6.87 -8.20
CA LEU A 30 -8.29 7.71 -8.95
C LEU A 30 -9.51 8.09 -8.11
N HIS A 31 -10.09 7.15 -7.35
CA HIS A 31 -11.14 7.47 -6.39
C HIS A 31 -10.66 8.47 -5.33
N ARG A 32 -9.41 8.35 -4.86
CA ARG A 32 -8.81 9.30 -3.90
C ARG A 32 -8.66 10.70 -4.48
N LEU A 33 -8.26 10.83 -5.73
CA LEU A 33 -8.12 12.13 -6.39
C LEU A 33 -9.42 12.91 -6.43
N GLN A 34 -10.56 12.22 -6.58
CA GLN A 34 -11.88 12.85 -6.64
C GLN A 34 -12.43 13.19 -5.25
N ARG A 35 -11.86 12.68 -4.18
CA ARG A 35 -12.28 12.99 -2.81
C ARG A 35 -11.59 14.26 -2.31
N ARG A 36 -12.32 15.05 -1.52
CA ARG A 36 -11.78 16.24 -0.84
C ARG A 36 -11.32 15.94 0.58
N ASP A 37 -11.74 14.82 1.15
CA ASP A 37 -11.46 14.34 2.50
C ASP A 37 -10.18 13.47 2.60
N THR A 38 -9.18 13.76 1.80
CA THR A 38 -7.95 12.96 1.73
C THR A 38 -7.05 13.09 2.96
N GLY A 39 -7.31 14.07 3.82
CA GLY A 39 -6.66 14.26 5.11
C GLY A 39 -5.14 14.38 5.02
N VAL A 40 -4.48 14.12 6.14
CA VAL A 40 -3.01 14.23 6.27
C VAL A 40 -2.27 13.20 5.40
N VAL A 41 -2.87 12.02 5.19
CA VAL A 41 -2.18 10.92 4.48
C VAL A 41 -2.04 11.19 2.98
N PHE A 42 -3.13 11.50 2.29
CA PHE A 42 -3.12 11.64 0.82
C PHE A 42 -3.24 13.09 0.33
N GLY A 43 -3.49 14.05 1.22
CA GLY A 43 -3.60 15.47 0.86
C GLY A 43 -2.36 16.02 0.17
N PRO A 44 -1.14 15.84 0.72
CA PRO A 44 0.11 16.28 0.08
C PRO A 44 0.34 15.64 -1.28
N TRP A 45 0.11 14.33 -1.43
CA TRP A 45 0.19 13.65 -2.73
C TRP A 45 -0.81 14.23 -3.73
N ARG A 46 -2.07 14.35 -3.32
CA ARG A 46 -3.14 14.87 -4.18
C ARG A 46 -2.82 16.29 -4.69
N SER A 47 -2.34 17.19 -3.84
CA SER A 47 -2.00 18.57 -4.24
C SER A 47 -0.82 18.62 -5.22
N GLN A 48 0.14 17.69 -5.10
CA GLN A 48 1.28 17.60 -6.03
C GLN A 48 0.90 16.99 -7.38
N VAL A 49 -0.01 16.01 -7.37
CA VAL A 49 -0.39 15.25 -8.56
C VAL A 49 -1.43 15.99 -9.42
N LEU A 50 -2.45 16.60 -8.81
CA LEU A 50 -3.53 17.26 -9.54
C LEU A 50 -3.09 18.22 -10.65
N PRO A 51 -2.10 19.10 -10.47
CA PRO A 51 -1.62 20.01 -11.52
C PRO A 51 -0.88 19.31 -12.67
N ARG A 52 -0.44 18.06 -12.46
CA ARG A 52 0.39 17.27 -13.39
C ARG A 52 -0.38 16.18 -14.11
N ILE A 53 -1.70 16.04 -13.86
CA ILE A 53 -2.50 14.98 -14.47
C ILE A 53 -2.54 15.17 -15.98
N PRO A 54 -2.06 14.21 -16.78
CA PRO A 54 -2.13 14.29 -18.23
C PRO A 54 -3.58 14.34 -18.73
N PRO A 55 -3.86 15.06 -19.83
CA PRO A 55 -5.22 15.16 -20.38
C PRO A 55 -5.86 13.80 -20.70
N ALA A 56 -5.06 12.81 -21.14
CA ALA A 56 -5.53 11.45 -21.44
C ALA A 56 -6.20 10.77 -20.22
N VAL A 57 -5.77 11.11 -19.01
CA VAL A 57 -6.32 10.57 -17.75
C VAL A 57 -7.79 10.98 -17.53
N ARG A 58 -8.27 12.04 -18.19
CA ARG A 58 -9.68 12.44 -18.11
C ARG A 58 -10.63 11.33 -18.56
N LEU A 59 -10.14 10.41 -19.38
CA LEU A 59 -10.89 9.23 -19.80
C LEU A 59 -11.24 8.30 -18.63
N LEU A 60 -10.38 8.23 -17.61
CA LEU A 60 -10.58 7.37 -16.42
C LEU A 60 -11.52 7.99 -15.37
N SER A 61 -11.58 9.31 -15.30
CA SER A 61 -12.35 10.03 -14.26
C SER A 61 -13.81 9.61 -14.14
N PRO A 62 -14.57 9.44 -15.24
CA PRO A 62 -15.97 9.01 -15.16
C PRO A 62 -16.16 7.59 -14.62
N LEU A 63 -15.13 6.75 -14.73
CA LEU A 63 -15.15 5.34 -14.30
C LEU A 63 -14.70 5.15 -12.84
N ALA A 64 -14.20 6.19 -12.19
CA ALA A 64 -13.73 6.15 -10.82
C ALA A 64 -14.37 7.26 -9.97
N PRO A 65 -15.67 7.21 -9.67
CA PRO A 65 -16.35 8.21 -8.85
C PRO A 65 -15.73 8.28 -7.44
N ALA A 66 -15.92 9.38 -6.72
CA ALA A 66 -15.36 9.58 -5.39
C ALA A 66 -15.76 8.49 -4.38
N LYS A 67 -16.88 7.84 -4.58
CA LYS A 67 -17.40 6.69 -3.83
C LYS A 67 -18.11 5.76 -4.78
N GLY A 68 -18.14 4.47 -4.46
CA GLY A 68 -18.90 3.47 -5.20
C GLY A 68 -18.04 2.34 -5.75
N TYR A 69 -18.61 1.65 -6.70
CA TYR A 69 -18.07 0.46 -7.31
C TYR A 69 -16.82 0.76 -8.15
N CYS A 70 -15.79 -0.02 -7.95
CA CYS A 70 -14.65 -0.13 -8.85
C CYS A 70 -14.98 -1.12 -9.96
N LEU A 71 -14.83 -0.75 -11.21
CA LEU A 71 -15.07 -1.64 -12.33
C LEU A 71 -14.06 -2.77 -12.34
N ASP A 72 -14.53 -4.02 -12.33
CA ASP A 72 -13.68 -5.21 -12.20
C ASP A 72 -12.72 -5.36 -13.38
N PHE A 73 -13.16 -5.00 -14.60
CA PHE A 73 -12.33 -5.10 -15.79
C PHE A 73 -11.13 -4.15 -15.80
N LEU A 74 -11.15 -3.08 -14.98
CA LEU A 74 -10.01 -2.16 -14.82
C LEU A 74 -8.90 -2.76 -13.95
N THR A 75 -9.20 -3.82 -13.21
CA THR A 75 -8.30 -4.47 -12.29
C THR A 75 -8.24 -5.98 -12.57
N PRO A 76 -7.77 -6.38 -13.77
CA PRO A 76 -7.71 -7.79 -14.13
C PRO A 76 -6.85 -8.53 -13.09
N ALA A 77 -7.51 -9.42 -12.35
CA ALA A 77 -6.97 -10.07 -11.17
C ALA A 77 -5.82 -11.00 -11.52
N ARG A 78 -4.60 -10.50 -11.52
CA ARG A 78 -3.41 -11.36 -11.62
C ARG A 78 -2.20 -10.67 -11.01
N ARG A 79 -1.52 -11.35 -10.11
CA ARG A 79 -0.19 -11.02 -9.57
C ARG A 79 0.87 -11.06 -10.69
N SER A 80 0.84 -10.09 -11.57
CA SER A 80 1.69 -10.02 -12.77
C SER A 80 2.34 -8.64 -12.90
N SER A 81 3.23 -8.50 -13.86
CA SER A 81 3.84 -7.21 -14.15
C SER A 81 2.80 -6.20 -14.64
N ARG A 82 3.06 -4.91 -14.45
CA ARG A 82 2.20 -3.83 -14.97
C ARG A 82 1.94 -3.97 -16.47
N ALA A 83 2.98 -4.29 -17.24
CA ALA A 83 2.84 -4.49 -18.68
C ALA A 83 1.85 -5.62 -19.02
N THR A 84 1.93 -6.74 -18.29
CA THR A 84 0.99 -7.86 -18.45
C THR A 84 -0.44 -7.47 -18.04
N GLN A 85 -0.59 -6.67 -16.99
CA GLN A 85 -1.91 -6.16 -16.56
C GLN A 85 -2.53 -5.21 -17.58
N ILE A 86 -1.74 -4.31 -18.16
CA ILE A 86 -2.18 -3.40 -19.23
C ILE A 86 -2.60 -4.19 -20.49
N GLU A 87 -1.88 -5.25 -20.85
CA GLU A 87 -2.27 -6.09 -21.96
C GLU A 87 -3.53 -6.90 -21.65
N ALA A 88 -3.68 -7.42 -20.44
CA ALA A 88 -4.91 -8.06 -19.99
C ALA A 88 -6.11 -7.10 -20.03
N LEU A 89 -5.91 -5.84 -19.68
CA LEU A 89 -6.94 -4.81 -19.81
C LEU A 89 -7.32 -4.57 -21.28
N ARG A 90 -6.35 -4.50 -22.20
CA ARG A 90 -6.58 -4.36 -23.66
C ARG A 90 -7.32 -5.53 -24.27
N SER A 91 -7.15 -6.72 -23.73
CA SER A 91 -7.75 -7.96 -24.20
C SER A 91 -9.05 -8.33 -23.47
N THR A 92 -9.59 -7.43 -22.64
CA THR A 92 -10.84 -7.67 -21.90
C THR A 92 -12.01 -7.91 -22.87
N GLY A 93 -12.71 -9.02 -22.68
CA GLY A 93 -13.82 -9.41 -23.53
C GLY A 93 -15.02 -8.47 -23.41
N ARG A 94 -15.72 -8.27 -24.53
CA ARG A 94 -16.92 -7.42 -24.66
C ARG A 94 -17.97 -7.72 -23.58
N GLU A 95 -18.27 -8.98 -23.33
CA GLU A 95 -19.32 -9.37 -22.39
C GLU A 95 -18.96 -9.01 -20.95
N THR A 96 -17.70 -9.14 -20.57
CA THR A 96 -17.19 -8.71 -19.25
C THR A 96 -17.37 -7.20 -19.08
N ILE A 97 -16.92 -6.41 -20.08
CA ILE A 97 -17.04 -4.94 -20.04
C ILE A 97 -18.52 -4.54 -19.96
N ARG A 98 -19.40 -5.17 -20.75
CA ARG A 98 -20.83 -4.88 -20.78
C ARG A 98 -21.52 -5.21 -19.46
N ALA A 99 -21.19 -6.34 -18.84
CA ALA A 99 -21.71 -6.73 -17.55
C ALA A 99 -21.29 -5.74 -16.45
N ASP A 100 -20.05 -5.38 -16.46
CA ASP A 100 -19.43 -4.48 -15.48
C ASP A 100 -20.00 -3.05 -15.59
N LEU A 101 -20.12 -2.51 -16.82
CA LEU A 101 -20.74 -1.19 -17.06
C LEU A 101 -22.23 -1.17 -16.71
N ARG A 102 -22.96 -2.28 -16.86
CA ARG A 102 -24.36 -2.39 -16.41
C ARG A 102 -24.44 -2.28 -14.89
N GLU A 103 -23.59 -3.01 -14.18
CA GLU A 103 -23.54 -2.97 -12.72
C GLU A 103 -23.10 -1.60 -12.22
N PHE A 104 -22.13 -0.98 -12.87
CA PHE A 104 -21.69 0.37 -12.54
C PHE A 104 -22.84 1.39 -12.64
N ARG A 105 -23.64 1.33 -13.71
CA ARG A 105 -24.84 2.16 -13.86
C ARG A 105 -25.89 1.88 -12.79
N ARG A 106 -26.10 0.61 -12.44
CA ARG A 106 -27.05 0.21 -11.40
C ARG A 106 -26.68 0.83 -10.04
N GLN A 107 -25.40 0.83 -9.72
CA GLN A 107 -24.90 1.39 -8.45
C GLN A 107 -24.78 2.93 -8.48
N ASN A 108 -24.70 3.53 -9.66
CA ASN A 108 -24.52 4.96 -9.83
C ASN A 108 -25.62 5.57 -10.73
N PRO A 109 -26.92 5.49 -10.38
CA PRO A 109 -28.02 5.85 -11.27
C PRO A 109 -28.05 7.34 -11.65
N ARG A 110 -27.42 8.20 -10.84
CA ARG A 110 -27.32 9.66 -11.11
C ARG A 110 -26.12 10.05 -11.97
N LEU A 111 -25.16 9.13 -12.18
CA LEU A 111 -23.96 9.40 -12.94
C LEU A 111 -24.24 9.25 -14.45
N ARG A 112 -24.01 10.30 -15.20
CA ARG A 112 -24.09 10.25 -16.67
C ARG A 112 -22.74 9.79 -17.20
N LEU A 113 -22.71 8.60 -17.78
CA LEU A 113 -21.53 8.10 -18.46
C LEU A 113 -21.37 8.79 -19.83
N PRO A 114 -20.12 9.13 -20.22
CA PRO A 114 -19.84 9.66 -21.55
C PRO A 114 -20.25 8.69 -22.67
N SER A 115 -20.51 9.22 -23.87
CA SER A 115 -20.94 8.42 -25.03
C SER A 115 -19.95 7.33 -25.43
N TRP A 116 -18.65 7.54 -25.22
CA TRP A 116 -17.64 6.53 -25.52
C TRP A 116 -17.76 5.25 -24.67
N CYS A 117 -18.43 5.31 -23.51
CA CYS A 117 -18.73 4.09 -22.73
C CYS A 117 -19.70 3.16 -23.49
N THR A 118 -20.52 3.66 -24.40
CA THR A 118 -21.34 2.83 -25.28
C THR A 118 -20.47 2.08 -26.28
N GLN A 119 -19.51 2.76 -26.91
CA GLN A 119 -18.55 2.13 -27.81
C GLN A 119 -17.74 1.04 -27.09
N LEU A 120 -17.30 1.33 -25.86
CA LEU A 120 -16.61 0.36 -25.02
C LEU A 120 -17.48 -0.88 -24.72
N ALA A 121 -18.77 -0.68 -24.40
CA ALA A 121 -19.74 -1.76 -24.19
C ALA A 121 -20.04 -2.57 -25.47
N GLU A 122 -19.83 -2.00 -26.64
CA GLU A 122 -19.97 -2.64 -27.95
C GLU A 122 -18.71 -3.40 -28.35
N GLY A 123 -17.61 -3.27 -27.59
CA GLY A 123 -16.35 -3.99 -27.80
C GLY A 123 -15.39 -3.24 -28.71
N ASP A 124 -15.48 -1.90 -28.79
CA ASP A 124 -14.52 -1.10 -29.57
C ASP A 124 -13.12 -1.19 -28.97
N THR A 125 -12.26 -1.91 -29.66
CA THR A 125 -10.87 -2.15 -29.27
C THR A 125 -10.02 -0.88 -29.23
N GLY A 126 -10.37 0.12 -30.09
CA GLY A 126 -9.69 1.41 -30.12
C GLY A 126 -9.95 2.20 -28.82
N THR A 127 -11.19 2.23 -28.35
CA THR A 127 -11.56 2.87 -27.07
C THR A 127 -10.94 2.14 -25.89
N LEU A 128 -10.95 0.81 -25.90
CA LEU A 128 -10.29 0.01 -24.86
C LEU A 128 -8.78 0.23 -24.83
N GLY A 129 -8.12 0.31 -26.00
CA GLY A 129 -6.70 0.64 -26.11
C GLY A 129 -6.36 2.03 -25.57
N ARG A 130 -7.22 3.04 -25.84
CA ARG A 130 -7.06 4.38 -25.26
C ARG A 130 -7.22 4.39 -23.73
N LEU A 131 -8.16 3.59 -23.21
CA LEU A 131 -8.38 3.47 -21.77
C LEU A 131 -7.15 2.81 -21.08
N ALA A 132 -6.63 1.74 -21.67
CA ALA A 132 -5.42 1.07 -21.16
C ALA A 132 -4.20 2.00 -21.19
N LEU A 133 -4.01 2.74 -22.27
CA LEU A 133 -2.96 3.76 -22.37
C LEU A 133 -3.14 4.87 -21.31
N ALA A 134 -4.38 5.30 -21.07
CA ALA A 134 -4.67 6.30 -20.05
C ALA A 134 -4.34 5.79 -18.65
N ALA A 135 -4.60 4.51 -18.34
CA ALA A 135 -4.23 3.88 -17.07
C ALA A 135 -2.71 3.80 -16.88
N ASP A 136 -1.98 3.42 -17.93
CA ASP A 136 -0.52 3.35 -17.92
C ASP A 136 0.11 4.75 -17.76
N THR A 137 -0.37 5.73 -18.53
CA THR A 137 0.04 7.13 -18.44
C THR A 137 -0.24 7.72 -17.05
N TYR A 138 -1.38 7.39 -16.46
CA TYR A 138 -1.70 7.80 -15.10
C TYR A 138 -0.72 7.23 -14.09
N PHE A 139 -0.42 5.94 -14.19
CA PHE A 139 0.56 5.30 -13.31
C PHE A 139 1.89 6.04 -13.38
N ASP A 140 2.43 6.28 -14.58
CA ASP A 140 3.73 6.94 -14.77
C ASP A 140 3.74 8.37 -14.22
N ALA A 141 2.69 9.14 -14.46
CA ALA A 141 2.63 10.53 -14.03
C ALA A 141 2.32 10.70 -12.54
N CYS A 142 1.48 9.84 -11.97
CA CYS A 142 0.86 10.06 -10.66
C CYS A 142 1.33 9.10 -9.57
N LEU A 143 1.75 7.88 -9.92
CA LEU A 143 2.14 6.85 -8.96
C LEU A 143 3.63 6.51 -9.02
N ALA A 144 4.22 6.39 -10.20
CA ALA A 144 5.61 6.00 -10.38
C ALA A 144 6.60 6.87 -9.57
N PRO A 145 6.45 8.20 -9.45
CA PRO A 145 7.35 9.04 -8.64
C PRO A 145 7.36 8.69 -7.15
N TYR A 146 6.33 7.96 -6.69
CA TYR A 146 6.16 7.58 -5.29
C TYR A 146 6.27 6.07 -5.07
N TRP A 147 6.49 5.31 -6.15
CA TRP A 147 6.32 3.85 -6.14
C TRP A 147 7.25 3.13 -5.18
N ASP A 148 8.50 3.56 -5.05
CA ASP A 148 9.45 2.97 -4.11
C ASP A 148 8.98 3.10 -2.65
N ARG A 149 8.31 4.22 -2.32
CA ARG A 149 7.73 4.43 -0.99
C ARG A 149 6.49 3.57 -0.77
N VAL A 150 5.67 3.42 -1.79
CA VAL A 150 4.52 2.50 -1.79
C VAL A 150 4.99 1.08 -1.56
N LEU A 151 5.99 0.62 -2.34
CA LEU A 151 6.60 -0.71 -2.19
C LEU A 151 7.16 -0.93 -0.78
N SER A 152 7.88 0.05 -0.24
CA SER A 152 8.49 -0.04 1.10
C SER A 152 7.43 -0.20 2.20
N GLN A 153 6.32 0.54 2.13
CA GLN A 153 5.26 0.45 3.13
C GLN A 153 4.44 -0.82 3.00
N VAL A 154 4.12 -1.26 1.77
CA VAL A 154 3.47 -2.54 1.52
C VAL A 154 4.33 -3.71 2.00
N HIS A 155 5.63 -3.67 1.75
CA HIS A 155 6.56 -4.70 2.24
C HIS A 155 6.60 -4.77 3.76
N ARG A 156 6.55 -3.62 4.45
CA ARG A 156 6.50 -3.56 5.92
C ARG A 156 5.21 -4.19 6.47
N ASP A 157 4.06 -3.88 5.85
CA ASP A 157 2.78 -4.51 6.21
C ASP A 157 2.83 -6.02 5.98
N TRP A 158 3.37 -6.45 4.84
CA TRP A 158 3.54 -7.87 4.51
C TRP A 158 4.40 -8.60 5.54
N MET A 159 5.53 -8.05 5.94
CA MET A 159 6.41 -8.63 6.98
C MET A 159 5.68 -8.78 8.31
N HIS A 160 4.93 -7.75 8.72
CA HIS A 160 4.13 -7.80 9.93
C HIS A 160 3.07 -8.92 9.85
N ARG A 161 2.32 -8.99 8.78
CA ARG A 161 1.26 -10.00 8.59
C ARG A 161 1.80 -11.41 8.44
N THR A 162 2.95 -11.57 7.79
CA THR A 162 3.64 -12.87 7.72
C THR A 162 4.04 -13.35 9.11
N THR A 163 4.49 -12.45 9.97
CA THR A 163 4.80 -12.77 11.38
C THR A 163 3.53 -13.22 12.13
N LEU A 164 2.42 -12.51 11.98
CA LEU A 164 1.15 -12.90 12.59
C LEU A 164 0.67 -14.27 12.09
N LEU A 165 0.77 -14.50 10.79
CA LEU A 165 0.42 -15.78 10.16
C LEU A 165 1.28 -16.94 10.71
N ALA A 166 2.57 -16.72 10.90
CA ALA A 166 3.49 -17.72 11.45
C ALA A 166 3.21 -18.01 12.94
N GLN A 167 2.78 -17.03 13.71
CA GLN A 167 2.53 -17.15 15.15
C GLN A 167 1.15 -17.70 15.50
N GLY A 168 0.12 -17.32 14.75
CA GLY A 168 -1.28 -17.64 15.09
C GLY A 168 -2.15 -18.05 13.91
N GLY A 169 -1.54 -18.41 12.78
CA GLY A 169 -2.26 -18.88 11.61
C GLY A 169 -3.19 -17.83 10.99
N TRP A 170 -4.11 -18.27 10.15
CA TRP A 170 -5.07 -17.39 9.47
C TRP A 170 -5.98 -16.65 10.45
N GLU A 171 -6.28 -17.22 11.61
CA GLU A 171 -7.09 -16.58 12.62
C GLU A 171 -6.47 -15.27 13.12
N ALA A 172 -5.19 -15.30 13.49
CA ALA A 172 -4.48 -14.11 13.95
C ALA A 172 -4.39 -13.05 12.83
N LEU A 173 -4.15 -13.48 11.60
CA LEU A 173 -4.08 -12.58 10.45
C LEU A 173 -5.44 -11.93 10.16
N PHE A 174 -6.51 -12.72 10.04
CA PHE A 174 -7.83 -12.21 9.68
C PHE A 174 -8.37 -11.22 10.70
N ARG A 175 -8.17 -11.46 12.00
CA ARG A 175 -8.59 -10.53 13.06
C ARG A 175 -7.92 -9.16 12.99
N THR A 176 -6.76 -9.07 12.37
CA THR A 176 -5.98 -7.82 12.23
C THR A 176 -6.06 -7.20 10.84
N LEU A 177 -6.76 -7.84 9.91
CA LEU A 177 -6.82 -7.41 8.51
C LEU A 177 -7.45 -6.02 8.35
N HIS A 178 -8.47 -5.75 9.17
CA HIS A 178 -9.18 -4.47 9.22
C HIS A 178 -9.80 -4.30 10.61
N PRO A 179 -9.99 -3.09 11.14
CA PRO A 179 -10.62 -2.88 12.45
C PRO A 179 -12.02 -3.48 12.58
N SER A 180 -12.76 -3.61 11.47
CA SER A 180 -14.08 -4.24 11.45
C SER A 180 -14.05 -5.76 11.23
N ALA A 181 -12.85 -6.34 11.03
CA ALA A 181 -12.74 -7.77 10.72
C ALA A 181 -13.14 -8.64 11.92
N ARG A 182 -14.05 -9.56 11.68
CA ARG A 182 -14.49 -10.57 12.64
C ARG A 182 -14.31 -11.93 12.01
N TRP A 183 -13.47 -12.73 12.62
CA TRP A 183 -13.26 -14.11 12.19
C TRP A 183 -13.95 -15.07 13.15
N SER A 184 -14.85 -15.86 12.61
CA SER A 184 -15.46 -17.01 13.29
C SER A 184 -15.60 -18.12 12.25
N TYR A 185 -14.68 -19.10 12.30
CA TYR A 185 -14.69 -20.17 11.30
C TYR A 185 -16.08 -20.73 11.05
N PRO A 186 -16.52 -20.85 9.81
CA PRO A 186 -15.77 -20.66 8.57
C PRO A 186 -15.95 -19.28 7.90
N VAL A 187 -16.38 -18.24 8.62
CA VAL A 187 -16.78 -16.96 8.04
C VAL A 187 -15.88 -15.81 8.50
N LEU A 188 -15.41 -15.03 7.53
CA LEU A 188 -14.79 -13.72 7.75
C LEU A 188 -15.80 -12.62 7.43
N GLU A 189 -16.17 -11.83 8.44
CA GLU A 189 -17.06 -10.68 8.30
C GLU A 189 -16.25 -9.37 8.27
N LEU A 190 -16.64 -8.44 7.39
CA LEU A 190 -16.01 -7.15 7.22
C LEU A 190 -17.07 -6.09 6.92
N ASP A 191 -16.85 -4.87 7.41
CA ASP A 191 -17.69 -3.73 7.00
C ASP A 191 -17.55 -3.51 5.50
N TYR A 192 -18.71 -3.42 4.84
CA TYR A 192 -18.81 -3.24 3.40
C TYR A 192 -20.04 -2.40 3.06
N PRO A 193 -19.97 -1.56 1.99
CA PRO A 193 -21.06 -0.63 1.66
C PRO A 193 -22.42 -1.30 1.37
N VAL A 194 -22.39 -2.54 0.92
CA VAL A 194 -23.58 -3.35 0.61
C VAL A 194 -23.49 -4.70 1.32
N ASP A 195 -24.63 -5.34 1.57
CA ASP A 195 -24.63 -6.72 2.05
C ASP A 195 -24.24 -7.66 0.91
N ARG A 196 -23.22 -8.51 1.18
CA ARG A 196 -22.66 -9.40 0.17
C ARG A 196 -22.14 -10.67 0.80
N GLU A 197 -22.49 -11.80 0.18
CA GLU A 197 -21.93 -13.12 0.48
C GLU A 197 -20.91 -13.49 -0.61
N MET A 198 -19.74 -13.97 -0.19
CA MET A 198 -18.68 -14.44 -1.08
C MET A 198 -18.33 -15.88 -0.71
N HIS A 199 -18.71 -16.81 -1.57
CA HIS A 199 -18.37 -18.23 -1.42
C HIS A 199 -17.15 -18.56 -2.27
N LEU A 200 -16.10 -19.06 -1.64
CA LEU A 200 -14.81 -19.29 -2.31
C LEU A 200 -14.77 -20.59 -3.10
N HIS A 201 -15.54 -21.61 -2.68
CA HIS A 201 -15.69 -22.91 -3.37
C HIS A 201 -14.37 -23.62 -3.63
N GLY A 202 -13.46 -23.63 -2.68
CA GLY A 202 -12.15 -24.28 -2.80
C GLY A 202 -11.12 -23.52 -3.65
N ARG A 203 -11.44 -22.28 -4.10
CA ARG A 203 -10.53 -21.47 -4.94
C ARG A 203 -9.47 -20.70 -4.13
N GLY A 204 -9.67 -20.59 -2.81
CA GLY A 204 -8.88 -19.75 -1.94
C GLY A 204 -9.19 -18.26 -2.11
N LEU A 205 -8.47 -17.42 -1.38
CA LEU A 205 -8.61 -15.96 -1.40
C LEU A 205 -7.24 -15.31 -1.57
N VAL A 206 -7.13 -14.34 -2.46
CA VAL A 206 -5.96 -13.48 -2.53
C VAL A 206 -6.19 -12.27 -1.62
N LEU A 207 -5.39 -12.15 -0.57
CA LEU A 207 -5.32 -10.96 0.27
C LEU A 207 -4.36 -9.97 -0.37
N GLN A 208 -4.89 -8.95 -1.04
CA GLN A 208 -4.09 -7.97 -1.77
C GLN A 208 -3.90 -6.70 -0.95
N PRO A 209 -2.68 -6.39 -0.48
CA PRO A 209 -2.42 -5.11 0.17
C PRO A 209 -2.56 -3.97 -0.83
N SER A 210 -3.18 -2.88 -0.41
CA SER A 210 -3.27 -1.67 -1.22
C SER A 210 -2.92 -0.43 -0.41
N PHE A 211 -2.01 0.34 -0.97
CA PHE A 211 -1.55 1.59 -0.39
C PHE A 211 -2.62 2.69 -0.45
N PHE A 212 -3.35 2.81 -1.56
CA PHE A 212 -4.38 3.83 -1.72
C PHE A 212 -5.74 3.41 -1.15
N CYS A 213 -5.94 2.15 -0.78
CA CYS A 213 -7.08 1.71 0.03
C CYS A 213 -6.98 2.28 1.46
N ARG A 214 -8.08 2.69 2.10
CA ARG A 214 -7.99 3.30 3.43
C ARG A 214 -9.07 2.88 4.41
N TYR A 215 -10.33 3.08 4.07
CA TYR A 215 -11.41 2.97 5.06
C TYR A 215 -12.16 1.65 5.00
N ASN A 216 -12.25 1.06 3.86
CA ASN A 216 -12.99 -0.17 3.64
C ASN A 216 -12.16 -1.11 2.77
N VAL A 217 -12.35 -2.38 2.97
CA VAL A 217 -11.87 -3.38 2.02
C VAL A 217 -12.64 -3.26 0.70
N THR A 218 -12.05 -3.74 -0.39
CA THR A 218 -12.75 -3.86 -1.68
C THR A 218 -12.47 -5.24 -2.29
N SER A 219 -13.30 -5.65 -3.22
CA SER A 219 -13.26 -6.98 -3.81
C SER A 219 -13.89 -6.93 -5.19
N LEU A 220 -13.49 -7.82 -6.07
CA LEU A 220 -14.15 -8.02 -7.36
C LEU A 220 -15.61 -8.46 -7.16
N LEU A 221 -16.49 -7.95 -8.01
CA LEU A 221 -17.91 -8.29 -7.92
C LEU A 221 -18.25 -9.56 -8.70
N ASP A 222 -17.59 -9.78 -9.84
CA ASP A 222 -17.82 -10.96 -10.69
C ASP A 222 -17.36 -12.23 -9.96
N PRO A 223 -18.28 -13.16 -9.63
CA PRO A 223 -17.95 -14.40 -8.94
C PRO A 223 -17.13 -15.39 -9.81
N CYS A 224 -17.08 -15.18 -11.11
CA CYS A 224 -16.27 -15.99 -12.03
C CYS A 224 -14.79 -15.66 -11.98
N LEU A 225 -14.45 -14.45 -11.51
CA LEU A 225 -13.07 -14.03 -11.34
C LEU A 225 -12.44 -14.69 -10.08
N PRO A 226 -11.11 -14.84 -10.04
CA PRO A 226 -10.42 -15.30 -8.85
C PRO A 226 -10.77 -14.43 -7.64
N PRO A 227 -11.13 -15.01 -6.49
CA PRO A 227 -11.50 -14.23 -5.31
C PRO A 227 -10.33 -13.38 -4.81
N VAL A 228 -10.54 -12.08 -4.71
CA VAL A 228 -9.55 -11.11 -4.20
C VAL A 228 -10.21 -10.24 -3.14
N LEU A 229 -9.53 -10.03 -2.04
CA LEU A 229 -9.87 -9.04 -1.03
C LEU A 229 -8.73 -8.03 -0.93
N VAL A 230 -8.98 -6.83 -1.41
CA VAL A 230 -8.04 -5.72 -1.31
C VAL A 230 -8.24 -5.03 0.03
N TYR A 231 -7.18 -4.92 0.81
CA TYR A 231 -7.25 -4.38 2.16
C TYR A 231 -6.30 -3.18 2.34
N PRO A 232 -6.65 -2.23 3.23
CA PRO A 232 -5.81 -1.08 3.52
C PRO A 232 -4.60 -1.49 4.36
N ILE A 233 -3.46 -0.85 4.09
CA ILE A 233 -2.28 -0.91 4.95
C ILE A 233 -2.18 0.33 5.83
N ASP A 234 -1.34 0.28 6.86
CA ASP A 234 -0.99 1.47 7.64
C ASP A 234 -0.06 2.40 6.85
N HIS A 235 -0.24 3.70 7.05
CA HIS A 235 0.50 4.72 6.30
C HIS A 235 1.40 5.54 7.21
N ASP A 236 2.63 5.76 6.76
CA ASP A 236 3.51 6.75 7.39
C ASP A 236 3.00 8.17 7.07
N PRO A 237 2.80 9.03 8.06
CA PRO A 237 2.51 10.44 7.82
C PRO A 237 3.61 11.09 6.97
N GLY A 238 3.24 11.95 6.02
CA GLY A 238 4.21 12.67 5.20
C GLY A 238 4.90 11.85 4.10
N TRP A 239 4.46 10.62 3.82
CA TRP A 239 5.02 9.76 2.78
C TRP A 239 5.16 10.43 1.40
N ALA A 240 4.28 11.36 1.07
CA ALA A 240 4.29 12.09 -0.20
C ALA A 240 5.11 13.38 -0.17
N LEU A 241 5.62 13.75 0.99
CA LEU A 241 6.48 14.94 1.08
C LEU A 241 7.79 14.67 0.31
N PRO A 242 8.36 15.69 -0.33
CA PRO A 242 9.66 15.55 -0.95
C PRO A 242 10.64 14.99 0.08
N THR A 243 11.37 13.94 -0.28
CA THR A 243 12.55 13.58 0.50
C THR A 243 13.48 14.76 0.36
N LEU A 244 13.73 15.47 1.45
CA LEU A 244 14.75 16.50 1.42
C LEU A 244 16.03 15.86 0.88
N PRO A 245 16.76 16.50 -0.06
CA PRO A 245 18.01 15.97 -0.58
C PRO A 245 18.92 15.56 0.58
N ALA A 246 19.84 14.61 0.34
CA ALA A 246 20.71 14.01 1.35
C ALA A 246 21.61 14.98 2.15
N ASP A 247 21.50 16.28 1.95
CA ASP A 247 22.04 17.34 2.83
C ASP A 247 21.26 17.51 4.16
N THR A 248 20.30 16.61 4.45
CA THR A 248 19.48 16.57 5.66
C THR A 248 20.24 16.22 6.95
N ASN A 249 21.54 16.04 6.87
CA ASN A 249 22.38 15.99 8.06
C ASN A 249 22.38 17.32 8.85
N LYS A 250 22.08 18.43 8.21
CA LYS A 250 22.17 19.78 8.84
C LYS A 250 21.17 19.97 9.98
N PRO A 251 19.83 19.73 9.83
CA PRO A 251 18.90 19.82 10.92
C PRO A 251 19.17 18.81 12.05
N LEU A 252 19.47 17.56 11.68
CA LEU A 252 19.78 16.49 12.64
C LEU A 252 21.11 16.77 13.37
N THR A 253 22.10 17.25 12.66
CA THR A 253 23.38 17.66 13.21
C THR A 253 23.24 18.86 14.15
N THR A 254 22.37 19.80 13.82
CA THR A 254 22.05 20.94 14.70
C THR A 254 21.35 20.48 15.98
N LEU A 255 20.44 19.50 15.89
CA LEU A 255 19.69 18.99 17.02
C LEU A 255 20.54 18.08 17.92
N LEU A 256 21.23 17.11 17.35
CA LEU A 256 21.96 16.05 18.09
C LEU A 256 23.44 16.35 18.27
N GLY A 257 24.00 17.24 17.46
CA GLY A 257 25.44 17.40 17.29
C GLY A 257 26.00 16.41 16.26
N THR A 258 27.10 16.79 15.60
CA THR A 258 27.67 16.09 14.44
C THR A 258 27.96 14.61 14.74
N THR A 259 28.63 14.32 15.85
CA THR A 259 29.05 12.93 16.18
C THR A 259 27.86 12.02 16.47
N ARG A 260 26.80 12.50 17.17
CA ARG A 260 25.61 11.69 17.46
C ARG A 260 24.79 11.44 16.19
N ALA A 261 24.65 12.45 15.32
CA ALA A 261 23.98 12.29 14.05
C ALA A 261 24.70 11.24 13.16
N GLN A 262 26.02 11.33 13.03
CA GLN A 262 26.83 10.36 12.29
C GLN A 262 26.74 8.94 12.87
N LEU A 263 26.79 8.78 14.18
CA LEU A 263 26.62 7.49 14.83
C LEU A 263 25.22 6.92 14.62
N LEU A 264 24.17 7.73 14.68
CA LEU A 264 22.80 7.29 14.45
C LEU A 264 22.62 6.78 13.02
N HIS A 265 23.16 7.50 12.01
CA HIS A 265 23.20 7.04 10.63
C HIS A 265 23.98 5.73 10.49
N ALA A 266 25.16 5.65 11.06
CA ALA A 266 26.00 4.45 10.97
C ALA A 266 25.36 3.20 11.61
N VAL A 267 24.51 3.40 12.64
CA VAL A 267 23.71 2.31 13.25
C VAL A 267 22.51 1.95 12.36
N ALA A 268 21.94 2.91 11.64
CA ALA A 268 20.85 2.67 10.70
C ALA A 268 21.28 1.82 9.50
N ASP A 269 22.54 1.96 9.05
CA ASP A 269 23.13 1.17 7.96
C ASP A 269 23.31 -0.31 8.31
N GLY A 270 23.08 -0.70 9.58
CA GLY A 270 23.10 -2.08 10.03
C GLY A 270 23.71 -2.25 11.42
N THR A 271 23.45 -3.41 12.02
CA THR A 271 23.96 -3.79 13.34
C THR A 271 25.49 -3.74 13.36
N ALA A 272 26.05 -3.03 14.33
CA ALA A 272 27.50 -2.88 14.44
C ALA A 272 27.98 -2.76 15.89
N THR A 273 29.24 -3.11 16.13
CA THR A 273 29.88 -2.93 17.43
C THR A 273 30.33 -1.49 17.64
N THR A 274 30.53 -1.09 18.90
CA THR A 274 31.08 0.23 19.26
C THR A 274 32.37 0.55 18.49
N GLN A 275 33.25 -0.43 18.34
CA GLN A 275 34.53 -0.27 17.64
C GLN A 275 34.33 -0.04 16.12
N GLN A 276 33.39 -0.78 15.49
CA GLN A 276 33.05 -0.61 14.09
C GLN A 276 32.42 0.76 13.83
N LEU A 277 31.50 1.20 14.72
CA LEU A 277 30.87 2.51 14.64
C LEU A 277 31.91 3.65 14.82
N ALA A 278 32.81 3.50 15.79
CA ALA A 278 33.88 4.48 15.97
C ALA A 278 34.75 4.64 14.70
N ARG A 279 35.09 3.54 14.02
CA ARG A 279 35.85 3.57 12.76
C ARG A 279 35.04 4.24 11.64
N ARG A 280 33.75 3.88 11.47
CA ARG A 280 32.87 4.44 10.42
C ARG A 280 32.68 5.96 10.58
N THR A 281 32.60 6.45 11.81
CA THR A 281 32.36 7.86 12.11
C THR A 281 33.65 8.64 12.41
N ARG A 282 34.83 8.03 12.19
CA ARG A 282 36.15 8.64 12.41
C ARG A 282 36.30 9.25 13.82
N THR A 283 35.78 8.55 14.83
CA THR A 283 35.90 8.94 16.24
C THR A 283 36.63 7.85 17.05
N THR A 284 36.95 8.14 18.31
CA THR A 284 37.57 7.15 19.19
C THR A 284 36.55 6.24 19.84
N PRO A 285 36.86 4.97 20.14
CA PRO A 285 35.92 4.06 20.79
C PRO A 285 35.33 4.57 22.11
N PRO A 286 36.10 5.23 23.03
CA PRO A 286 35.52 5.84 24.24
C PRO A 286 34.52 6.94 23.94
N ASN A 287 34.79 7.80 22.92
CA ASN A 287 33.89 8.86 22.50
C ASN A 287 32.62 8.29 21.86
N ALA A 288 32.75 7.30 20.96
CA ALA A 288 31.62 6.59 20.39
C ALA A 288 30.74 5.95 21.48
N SER A 289 31.35 5.28 22.46
CA SER A 289 30.63 4.66 23.59
C SER A 289 29.79 5.67 24.38
N ARG A 290 30.37 6.82 24.70
CA ARG A 290 29.64 7.91 25.41
C ARG A 290 28.44 8.43 24.61
N HIS A 291 28.62 8.65 23.31
CA HIS A 291 27.55 9.14 22.46
C HIS A 291 26.47 8.07 22.19
N LEU A 292 26.85 6.80 22.04
CA LEU A 292 25.92 5.67 21.94
C LEU A 292 25.12 5.47 23.21
N THR A 293 25.72 5.74 24.39
CA THR A 293 24.98 5.74 25.67
C THR A 293 23.89 6.82 25.65
N ALA A 294 24.21 8.03 25.26
CA ALA A 294 23.22 9.11 25.18
C ALA A 294 22.10 8.79 24.14
N LEU A 295 22.45 8.21 22.99
CA LEU A 295 21.45 7.79 21.99
C LEU A 295 20.56 6.64 22.52
N ARG A 296 21.10 5.73 23.33
CA ARG A 296 20.33 4.67 23.98
C ARG A 296 19.40 5.24 25.05
N GLU A 297 19.86 6.14 25.88
CA GLU A 297 19.05 6.83 26.91
C GLU A 297 17.91 7.63 26.28
N ALA A 298 18.13 8.20 25.09
CA ALA A 298 17.10 8.85 24.26
C ALA A 298 16.21 7.84 23.50
N ALA A 299 16.35 6.53 23.73
CA ALA A 299 15.63 5.46 23.05
C ALA A 299 15.79 5.44 21.52
N LEU A 300 16.84 6.05 20.97
CA LEU A 300 17.12 6.09 19.54
C LEU A 300 17.90 4.85 19.06
N VAL A 301 18.62 4.21 19.95
CA VAL A 301 19.46 3.04 19.69
C VAL A 301 19.23 1.99 20.79
N HIS A 302 19.12 0.73 20.40
CA HIS A 302 19.22 -0.42 21.32
C HIS A 302 20.66 -0.90 21.36
N SER A 303 21.08 -1.32 22.57
CA SER A 303 22.40 -1.94 22.77
C SER A 303 22.22 -3.31 23.40
N HIS A 304 22.69 -4.34 22.75
CA HIS A 304 22.63 -5.72 23.21
C HIS A 304 24.01 -6.30 23.38
N ARG A 305 24.29 -6.92 24.56
CA ARG A 305 25.57 -7.57 24.81
C ARG A 305 25.56 -8.95 24.16
N HIS A 306 26.52 -9.17 23.27
CA HIS A 306 26.76 -10.48 22.67
C HIS A 306 28.17 -10.90 22.92
N ARG A 307 28.34 -11.92 23.79
CA ARG A 307 29.68 -12.37 24.29
C ARG A 307 30.48 -11.19 24.86
N ASN A 308 31.67 -10.93 24.34
CA ASN A 308 32.57 -9.84 24.77
C ASN A 308 32.36 -8.52 24.02
N THR A 309 31.32 -8.39 23.20
CA THR A 309 31.03 -7.20 22.38
C THR A 309 29.65 -6.65 22.66
N VAL A 310 29.48 -5.36 22.48
CA VAL A 310 28.17 -4.69 22.50
C VAL A 310 27.76 -4.38 21.05
N LEU A 311 26.64 -4.91 20.64
CA LEU A 311 26.00 -4.64 19.36
C LEU A 311 24.96 -3.54 19.52
N HIS A 312 24.89 -2.63 18.55
CA HIS A 312 23.96 -1.53 18.51
C HIS A 312 23.05 -1.66 17.30
N THR A 313 21.76 -1.43 17.50
CA THR A 313 20.72 -1.44 16.46
C THR A 313 19.86 -0.20 16.59
N ILE A 314 19.37 0.32 15.49
CA ILE A 314 18.47 1.46 15.50
C ILE A 314 17.07 1.06 16.01
N THR A 315 16.41 1.94 16.74
CA THR A 315 15.02 1.77 17.17
C THR A 315 14.05 2.32 16.11
N ARG A 316 12.75 2.03 16.29
CA ARG A 316 11.69 2.68 15.47
C ARG A 316 11.73 4.21 15.62
N LEU A 317 11.95 4.72 16.83
CA LEU A 317 12.09 6.15 17.10
C LEU A 317 13.33 6.72 16.40
N GLY A 318 14.46 6.02 16.46
CA GLY A 318 15.68 6.42 15.77
C GLY A 318 15.51 6.49 14.25
N THR A 319 14.84 5.48 13.67
CA THR A 319 14.52 5.47 12.23
C THR A 319 13.55 6.61 11.85
N ALA A 320 12.52 6.84 12.66
CA ALA A 320 11.57 7.93 12.44
C ALA A 320 12.26 9.31 12.50
N LEU A 321 13.18 9.50 13.44
CA LEU A 321 13.97 10.72 13.57
C LEU A 321 14.88 10.96 12.36
N LEU A 322 15.56 9.91 11.87
CA LEU A 322 16.40 9.99 10.68
C LEU A 322 15.59 10.34 9.42
N ASN A 323 14.39 9.82 9.31
CA ASN A 323 13.51 10.05 8.17
C ASN A 323 12.67 11.32 8.29
N GLY A 324 12.78 12.08 9.37
CA GLY A 324 11.92 13.22 9.65
C GLY A 324 10.44 12.85 9.85
N GLN A 325 10.16 11.65 10.34
CA GLN A 325 8.80 11.10 10.50
C GLN A 325 8.39 11.10 11.98
N GLN A 326 7.11 11.35 12.26
CA GLN A 326 6.57 11.10 13.59
C GLN A 326 6.46 9.58 13.82
N PRO A 327 6.97 9.04 14.95
CA PRO A 327 6.72 7.66 15.30
C PRO A 327 5.22 7.45 15.51
N ALA A 328 4.67 6.37 14.95
CA ALA A 328 3.31 5.96 15.28
C ALA A 328 3.22 5.72 16.79
N LEU A 329 2.31 6.40 17.46
CA LEU A 329 1.98 6.13 18.87
C LEU A 329 1.46 4.69 18.94
N PRO A 330 1.93 3.89 19.91
CA PRO A 330 1.29 2.60 20.17
C PRO A 330 -0.16 2.83 20.58
N ALA A 331 -1.07 2.09 19.94
CA ALA A 331 -2.49 2.04 20.28
C ALA A 331 -2.69 1.40 21.66
#